data_15850fbc286303b948c303268ddf6cbc
#
_entry.id   15850fbc286303b948c303268ddf6cbc
#
_cell.length_a   1.000
_cell.length_b   1.000
_cell.length_c   1.000
_cell.angle_alpha   90.00
_cell.angle_beta   90.00
_cell.angle_gamma   90.00
#
_symmetry.space_group_name_H-M   'P 1'
#
loop_
_entity.id
_entity.type
_entity.pdbx_description
1 polymer ?
#
loop_
_entity_poly.entity_id
_entity_poly.type
_entity_poly.pdbx_seq_one_letter_code
_entity_poly.pdbx_strand_id
1 'polypeptide(L)' 'NVTLVKKIPINDLSMKELAKFPYFNYALAKEIVVYRTMNNGIKEIADLTKIKGMPNEKIKIIALYLEF' A
#
# COMPACT_ATOMS: atom_id res chain seq x y z
N ASN A 1 1.17 -14.56 22.10
CA ASN A 1 1.37 -14.02 21.93
C ASN A 1 0.98 -13.22 21.10
N VAL A 2 0.95 -12.62 21.32
CA VAL A 2 0.54 -11.83 20.52
C VAL A 2 1.12 -11.75 19.31
N THR A 3 0.50 -11.97 18.35
CA THR A 3 1.01 -11.86 17.15
C THR A 3 1.13 -10.50 16.75
N LEU A 4 2.31 -10.06 16.73
CA LEU A 4 2.52 -8.78 16.22
C LEU A 4 2.58 -8.89 14.75
N VAL A 5 1.59 -8.40 14.11
CA VAL A 5 1.62 -8.31 12.68
C VAL A 5 2.52 -7.15 12.36
N LYS A 6 3.62 -7.45 11.72
CA LYS A 6 4.52 -6.40 11.32
C LYS A 6 3.92 -5.65 10.16
N LYS A 7 3.68 -4.38 10.33
CA LYS A 7 3.08 -3.58 9.28
C LYS A 7 4.07 -3.27 8.17
N ILE A 8 3.56 -3.08 6.98
CA ILE A 8 4.35 -2.81 5.80
C ILE A 8 4.47 -1.31 5.61
N PRO A 9 5.69 -0.75 5.61
CA PRO A 9 5.86 0.69 5.41
C PRO A 9 5.68 1.04 3.93
N ILE A 10 4.45 1.37 3.57
CA ILE A 10 4.09 1.59 2.16
C ILE A 10 4.89 2.70 1.50
N ASN A 11 5.41 3.64 2.27
CA ASN A 11 6.17 4.74 1.71
C ASN A 11 7.65 4.41 1.51
N ASP A 12 8.12 3.32 2.11
CA ASP A 12 9.54 2.98 2.08
C ASP A 12 9.90 1.79 1.20
N LEU A 13 8.94 0.94 0.93
CA LEU A 13 9.23 -0.28 0.18
C LEU A 13 9.43 0.01 -1.30
N SER A 14 10.29 -0.80 -1.93
CA SER A 14 10.49 -0.71 -3.37
C SER A 14 9.27 -1.33 -4.07
N MET A 15 9.17 -1.08 -5.37
CA MET A 15 8.10 -1.66 -6.17
C MET A 15 8.09 -3.18 -6.09
N LYS A 16 9.27 -3.80 -6.12
CA LYS A 16 9.36 -5.25 -6.03
C LYS A 16 8.83 -5.76 -4.70
N GLU A 17 9.17 -5.07 -3.63
CA GLU A 17 8.72 -5.48 -2.30
C GLU A 17 7.23 -5.32 -2.14
N LEU A 18 6.68 -4.23 -2.67
CA LEU A 18 5.24 -4.03 -2.63
C LEU A 18 4.50 -5.10 -3.41
N ALA A 19 5.06 -5.53 -4.53
CA ALA A 19 4.43 -6.54 -5.36
C ALA A 19 4.37 -7.91 -4.70
N LYS A 20 5.16 -8.13 -3.65
CA LYS A 20 5.11 -9.39 -2.92
C LYS A 20 3.93 -9.49 -1.96
N PHE A 21 3.32 -8.37 -1.65
CA PHE A 21 2.18 -8.36 -0.75
C PHE A 21 0.98 -9.02 -1.43
N PRO A 22 0.28 -9.94 -0.76
CA PRO A 22 -0.80 -10.72 -1.42
C PRO A 22 -1.89 -9.91 -2.09
N TYR A 23 -2.20 -8.73 -1.56
CA TYR A 23 -3.25 -7.90 -2.13
C TYR A 23 -2.78 -7.02 -3.27
N PHE A 24 -1.47 -6.97 -3.51
CA PHE A 24 -0.92 -6.14 -4.55
C PHE A 24 -0.36 -7.02 -5.66
N ASN A 25 -0.36 -6.51 -6.88
CA ASN A 25 0.35 -7.14 -7.97
C ASN A 25 1.36 -6.13 -8.47
N TYR A 26 2.12 -6.50 -9.48
CA TYR A 26 3.17 -5.64 -9.97
C TYR A 26 2.62 -4.32 -10.52
N ALA A 27 1.50 -4.39 -11.24
CA ALA A 27 0.88 -3.19 -11.80
C ALA A 27 0.43 -2.23 -10.70
N LEU A 28 -0.19 -2.77 -9.64
CA LEU A 28 -0.64 -1.93 -8.54
C LEU A 28 0.54 -1.37 -7.76
N ALA A 29 1.59 -2.17 -7.57
CA ALA A 29 2.80 -1.71 -6.89
C ALA A 29 3.41 -0.51 -7.63
N LYS A 30 3.39 -0.57 -8.96
CA LYS A 30 3.89 0.53 -9.75
C LYS A 30 3.07 1.80 -9.54
N GLU A 31 1.74 1.66 -9.49
CA GLU A 31 0.86 2.80 -9.27
C GLU A 31 1.07 3.40 -7.88
N ILE A 32 1.32 2.56 -6.90
CA ILE A 32 1.60 3.03 -5.54
C ILE A 32 2.88 3.86 -5.52
N VAL A 33 3.92 3.38 -6.18
CA VAL A 33 5.19 4.12 -6.23
C VAL A 33 5.01 5.46 -6.94
N VAL A 34 4.27 5.47 -8.04
CA VAL A 34 4.00 6.70 -8.77
C VAL A 34 3.24 7.68 -7.89
N TYR A 35 2.19 7.21 -7.23
CA TYR A 35 1.39 8.08 -6.39
C TYR A 35 2.20 8.70 -5.26
N ARG A 36 2.97 7.88 -4.54
CA ARG A 36 3.72 8.38 -3.40
C ARG A 36 4.81 9.35 -3.83
N THR A 37 5.36 9.15 -5.04
CA THR A 37 6.37 10.05 -5.56
C THR A 37 5.78 11.41 -5.93
N MET A 38 4.59 11.39 -6.55
CA MET A 38 3.95 12.62 -7.01
C MET A 38 3.30 13.41 -5.88
N ASN A 39 2.97 12.76 -4.77
CA ASN A 39 2.23 13.39 -3.68
C ASN A 39 2.99 13.45 -2.37
N ASN A 40 4.31 13.24 -2.41
CA ASN A 40 5.14 13.25 -1.22
C ASN A 40 4.73 12.22 -0.17
N GLY A 41 4.30 11.08 -0.66
CA GLY A 41 3.96 9.96 0.21
C GLY A 41 2.47 9.67 0.29
N ILE A 42 2.16 8.53 0.89
CA ILE A 42 0.79 8.13 1.16
C ILE A 42 0.59 8.31 2.65
N LYS A 43 -0.32 9.19 3.05
CA LYS A 43 -0.41 9.63 4.43
C LYS A 43 -1.60 9.08 5.19
N GLU A 44 -2.60 8.61 4.49
CA GLU A 44 -3.82 8.11 5.13
C GLU A 44 -4.56 7.16 4.22
N ILE A 45 -5.53 6.47 4.79
CA ILE A 45 -6.33 5.50 4.04
C ILE A 45 -7.00 6.14 2.83
N ALA A 46 -7.46 7.37 2.98
CA ALA A 46 -8.12 8.07 1.88
C ALA A 46 -7.23 8.19 0.65
N ASP A 47 -5.91 8.27 0.84
CA ASP A 47 -5.01 8.35 -0.29
C ASP A 47 -5.01 7.07 -1.10
N LEU A 48 -5.27 5.94 -0.47
CA LEU A 48 -5.33 4.66 -1.17
C LEU A 48 -6.45 4.64 -2.19
N THR A 49 -7.55 5.33 -1.90
CA THR A 49 -8.68 5.34 -2.82
C THR A 49 -8.36 6.08 -4.12
N LYS A 50 -7.32 6.89 -4.09
CA LYS A 50 -6.93 7.68 -5.27
C LYS A 50 -5.94 6.95 -6.16
N ILE A 51 -5.44 5.80 -5.71
CA ILE A 51 -4.48 5.03 -6.49
C ILE A 51 -5.23 4.19 -7.50
N LYS A 52 -4.83 4.32 -8.77
CA LYS A 52 -5.48 3.60 -9.83
C LYS A 52 -5.26 2.09 -9.66
N GLY A 53 -6.33 1.34 -9.76
CA GLY A 53 -6.25 -0.12 -9.64
C GLY A 53 -6.40 -0.63 -8.23
N MET A 54 -6.51 0.25 -7.24
CA MET A 54 -6.68 -0.18 -5.86
C MET A 54 -8.08 -0.78 -5.67
N PRO A 55 -8.17 -2.00 -5.10
CA PRO A 55 -9.47 -2.62 -4.87
C PRO A 55 -10.17 -1.94 -3.69
N ASN A 56 -11.09 -1.02 -4.00
CA ASN A 56 -11.73 -0.21 -2.98
C ASN A 56 -12.44 -1.02 -1.90
N GLU A 57 -13.05 -2.12 -2.26
CA GLU A 57 -13.75 -2.94 -1.29
C GLU A 57 -12.82 -3.65 -0.31
N LYS A 58 -11.53 -3.68 -0.61
CA LYS A 58 -10.56 -4.32 0.25
C LYS A 58 -9.63 -3.35 0.95
N ILE A 59 -9.81 -2.06 0.71
CA ILE A 59 -8.91 -1.05 1.27
C ILE A 59 -8.85 -1.12 2.79
N LYS A 60 -9.97 -1.32 3.46
CA LYS A 60 -9.96 -1.38 4.92
C LYS A 60 -9.12 -2.54 5.44
N ILE A 61 -9.20 -3.67 4.77
CA ILE A 61 -8.41 -4.84 5.15
C ILE A 61 -6.94 -4.58 4.86
N ILE A 62 -6.66 -4.05 3.68
CA ILE A 62 -5.29 -3.76 3.27
C ILE A 62 -4.64 -2.78 4.24
N ALA A 63 -5.38 -1.75 4.64
CA ALA A 63 -4.85 -0.73 5.52
C ALA A 63 -4.42 -1.27 6.88
N LEU A 64 -5.00 -2.38 7.32
CA LEU A 64 -4.60 -3.00 8.57
C LEU A 64 -3.15 -3.49 8.53
N TYR A 65 -2.63 -3.76 7.35
CA TYR A 65 -1.28 -4.27 7.18
C TYR A 65 -0.28 -3.18 6.79
N LEU A 66 -0.73 -1.95 6.62
CA LEU A 66 0.14 -0.89 6.14
C LEU A 66 0.50 0.10 7.23
N GLU A 67 1.71 0.63 7.10
CA GLU A 67 2.16 1.71 7.95
C GLU A 67 2.36 2.93 7.06
N PHE A 68 1.73 4.02 7.42
CA PHE A 68 1.82 5.26 6.65
C PHE A 68 2.90 6.22 7.17
#